data_8c6ba9d437f27954239f5c46e38c6fbc
#
_entry.id   8c6ba9d437f27954239f5c46e38c6fbc
#
_cell.length_a   1.000
_cell.length_b   1.000
_cell.length_c   1.000
_cell.angle_alpha   90.00
_cell.angle_beta   90.00
_cell.angle_gamma   90.00
#
_symmetry.space_group_name_H-M   'P 1'
#
loop_
_entity.id
_entity.type
_entity.pdbx_description
1 polymer ?
#
loop_
_entity_poly.entity_id
_entity_poly.type
_entity_poly.pdbx_seq_one_letter_code
_entity_poly.pdbx_strand_id
1 'polypeptide(L)'
;EGTAMFTKITLENFRSFDHIVFDLTEKGNVPKHLAVLYGENGAGKSNLMSAFVLLPELTRTMDVRDAYERLLTRDAIFQDEKMEKVMREQMRHSLRDMSAIIKDYRMIDCEDPIVAEYEFNINGNNGCYRVEFGQDEIVHERLEYVLNRRRGLYFDCSSDGILINDTVIQGTNGKDFLVDVKETAKRYWGKHSLLAILLYEMKDKSNACLLYTSPSPRD
;
A
#
# COMPACT_ATOMS: atom_id res chain seq x y z
N GLU A 1 -2.03 22.30 -6.45
CA GLU A 1 -1.81 21.05 -5.69
C GLU A 1 -3.11 20.72 -4.96
N GLY A 2 -3.69 19.57 -5.23
CA GLY A 2 -4.93 19.16 -4.60
C GLY A 2 -4.69 18.62 -3.21
N THR A 3 -5.55 18.98 -2.27
CA THR A 3 -5.50 18.47 -0.90
C THR A 3 -6.19 17.11 -0.85
N ALA A 4 -5.44 16.06 -0.49
CA ALA A 4 -5.98 14.73 -0.18
C ALA A 4 -6.18 14.64 1.34
N MET A 5 -7.37 14.23 1.77
CA MET A 5 -7.73 14.14 3.18
C MET A 5 -8.53 12.86 3.45
N PHE A 6 -8.24 12.18 4.53
CA PHE A 6 -9.11 11.10 5.01
C PHE A 6 -10.41 11.66 5.58
N THR A 7 -11.50 11.00 5.28
CA THR A 7 -12.85 11.34 5.79
C THR A 7 -13.36 10.33 6.81
N LYS A 8 -12.94 9.06 6.67
CA LYS A 8 -13.31 8.02 7.61
C LYS A 8 -12.31 6.86 7.54
N ILE A 9 -12.03 6.23 8.66
CA ILE A 9 -11.27 4.99 8.75
C ILE A 9 -12.10 3.96 9.50
N THR A 10 -12.31 2.79 8.90
CA THR A 10 -12.96 1.65 9.54
C THR A 10 -11.94 0.53 9.67
N LEU A 11 -11.82 -0.03 10.88
CA LEU A 11 -10.89 -1.11 11.17
C LEU A 11 -11.66 -2.26 11.84
N GLU A 12 -11.35 -3.50 11.44
CA GLU A 12 -11.89 -4.72 12.05
C GLU A 12 -10.73 -5.68 12.37
N ASN A 13 -10.77 -6.31 13.51
CA ASN A 13 -9.76 -7.27 14.00
C ASN A 13 -8.34 -6.71 13.98
N PHE A 14 -8.22 -5.40 14.23
CA PHE A 14 -7.00 -4.62 14.05
C PHE A 14 -6.41 -4.26 15.41
N ARG A 15 -5.25 -4.84 15.78
CA ARG A 15 -4.55 -4.64 17.06
C ARG A 15 -5.46 -4.89 18.28
N SER A 16 -6.01 -3.83 18.88
CA SER A 16 -6.90 -3.90 20.05
C SER A 16 -8.37 -3.63 19.70
N PHE A 17 -8.70 -3.52 18.44
CA PHE A 17 -10.05 -3.19 17.99
C PHE A 17 -10.71 -4.38 17.30
N ASP A 18 -11.82 -4.86 17.87
CA ASP A 18 -12.73 -5.77 17.17
C ASP A 18 -13.34 -5.05 15.98
N HIS A 19 -13.90 -3.87 16.24
CA HIS A 19 -14.44 -2.96 15.21
C HIS A 19 -14.37 -1.52 15.72
N ILE A 20 -13.87 -0.63 14.90
CA ILE A 20 -13.88 0.82 15.14
C ILE A 20 -14.15 1.59 13.86
N VAL A 21 -14.94 2.65 13.99
CA VAL A 21 -15.15 3.65 12.93
C VAL A 21 -14.66 4.99 13.44
N PHE A 22 -13.67 5.54 12.78
CA PHE A 22 -13.09 6.84 13.10
C PHE A 22 -13.51 7.87 12.04
N ASP A 23 -14.49 8.70 12.40
CA ASP A 23 -15.03 9.74 11.54
C ASP A 23 -14.19 11.03 11.63
N LEU A 24 -13.63 11.40 10.50
CA LEU A 24 -12.79 12.58 10.30
C LEU A 24 -13.53 13.69 9.55
N THR A 25 -14.88 13.69 9.57
CA THR A 25 -15.68 14.73 8.92
C THR A 25 -16.35 15.65 9.92
N GLU A 26 -16.62 16.87 9.48
CA GLU A 26 -17.52 17.82 10.12
C GLU A 26 -18.95 17.67 9.55
N LYS A 27 -19.86 18.53 10.01
CA LYS A 27 -21.23 18.58 9.45
C LYS A 27 -21.19 18.78 7.93
N GLY A 28 -21.93 17.93 7.21
CA GLY A 28 -22.01 17.97 5.75
C GLY A 28 -20.91 17.21 5.02
N ASN A 29 -20.27 16.23 5.67
CA ASN A 29 -19.18 15.40 5.11
C ASN A 29 -17.94 16.19 4.66
N VAL A 30 -17.67 17.33 5.27
CA VAL A 30 -16.46 18.11 5.03
C VAL A 30 -15.30 17.49 5.83
N PRO A 31 -14.15 17.18 5.21
CA PRO A 31 -13.01 16.63 5.94
C PRO A 31 -12.50 17.60 7.02
N LYS A 32 -12.21 17.09 8.22
CA LYS A 32 -11.56 17.86 9.28
C LYS A 32 -10.12 18.14 8.94
N HIS A 33 -9.69 19.38 9.10
CA HIS A 33 -8.28 19.77 8.96
C HIS A 33 -7.43 19.34 10.16
N LEU A 34 -8.04 19.19 11.33
CA LEU A 34 -7.38 18.80 12.56
C LEU A 34 -8.31 17.89 13.38
N ALA A 35 -7.78 16.77 13.83
CA ALA A 35 -8.41 15.92 14.82
C ALA A 35 -7.44 15.68 15.98
N VAL A 36 -7.90 15.83 17.21
CA VAL A 36 -7.10 15.63 18.41
C VAL A 36 -7.62 14.39 19.16
N LEU A 37 -6.72 13.43 19.39
CA LEU A 37 -7.01 12.23 20.16
C LEU A 37 -6.50 12.40 21.59
N TYR A 38 -7.42 12.30 22.55
CA TYR A 38 -7.09 12.30 23.98
C TYR A 38 -7.81 11.15 24.68
N GLY A 39 -7.28 10.74 25.83
CA GLY A 39 -7.82 9.64 26.60
C GLY A 39 -6.74 9.01 27.48
N GLU A 40 -7.11 8.06 28.32
CA GLU A 40 -6.23 7.35 29.23
C GLU A 40 -5.15 6.53 28.48
N ASN A 41 -4.08 6.18 29.21
CA ASN A 41 -3.08 5.25 28.68
C ASN A 41 -3.72 3.88 28.49
N GLY A 42 -3.46 3.24 27.34
CA GLY A 42 -4.08 1.97 26.99
C GLY A 42 -5.41 2.08 26.23
N ALA A 43 -6.00 3.27 26.07
CA ALA A 43 -7.26 3.48 25.34
C ALA A 43 -7.19 3.27 23.81
N GLY A 44 -6.10 2.69 23.29
CA GLY A 44 -5.98 2.39 21.86
C GLY A 44 -5.55 3.55 20.94
N LYS A 45 -5.21 4.73 21.48
CA LYS A 45 -4.80 5.89 20.67
C LYS A 45 -3.66 5.56 19.70
N SER A 46 -2.61 4.91 20.18
CA SER A 46 -1.47 4.50 19.36
C SER A 46 -1.86 3.44 18.30
N ASN A 47 -2.79 2.56 18.65
CA ASN A 47 -3.31 1.56 17.72
C ASN A 47 -4.12 2.20 16.59
N LEU A 48 -4.92 3.23 16.89
CA LEU A 48 -5.62 4.00 15.86
C LEU A 48 -4.63 4.76 14.96
N MET A 49 -3.60 5.39 15.55
CA MET A 49 -2.56 6.07 14.76
C MET A 49 -1.78 5.12 13.85
N SER A 50 -1.64 3.86 14.24
CA SER A 50 -0.95 2.86 13.40
C SER A 50 -1.70 2.53 12.10
N ALA A 51 -3.02 2.78 12.02
CA ALA A 51 -3.76 2.66 10.77
C ALA A 51 -3.28 3.66 9.69
N PHE A 52 -2.81 4.84 10.08
CA PHE A 52 -2.23 5.81 9.14
C PHE A 52 -0.83 5.40 8.68
N VAL A 53 -0.13 4.55 9.44
CA VAL A 53 1.18 4.02 9.09
C VAL A 53 1.06 2.80 8.16
N LEU A 54 0.01 2.00 8.31
CA LEU A 54 -0.24 0.81 7.50
C LEU A 54 -0.27 1.14 5.99
N LEU A 55 -0.97 2.19 5.60
CA LEU A 55 -1.13 2.53 4.17
C LEU A 55 0.21 2.82 3.46
N PRO A 56 1.11 3.68 3.98
CA PRO A 56 2.46 3.82 3.45
C PRO A 56 3.29 2.51 3.45
N GLU A 57 3.13 1.66 4.45
CA GLU A 57 3.82 0.36 4.47
C GLU A 57 3.37 -0.53 3.32
N LEU A 58 2.06 -0.62 3.07
CA LEU A 58 1.50 -1.39 1.95
C LEU A 58 2.04 -0.93 0.59
N THR A 59 2.19 0.37 0.38
CA THR A 59 2.67 0.92 -0.89
C THR A 59 4.15 0.67 -1.15
N ARG A 60 4.93 0.28 -0.14
CA ARG A 60 6.39 0.06 -0.24
C ARG A 60 6.80 -1.40 -0.36
N THR A 61 5.86 -2.34 -0.30
CA THR A 61 6.20 -3.77 -0.24
C THR A 61 6.99 -4.26 -1.45
N MET A 62 6.75 -3.72 -2.66
CA MET A 62 7.54 -4.02 -3.85
C MET A 62 8.96 -3.44 -3.78
N ASP A 63 9.14 -2.22 -3.29
CA ASP A 63 10.47 -1.60 -3.10
C ASP A 63 11.30 -2.40 -2.09
N VAL A 64 10.65 -2.92 -1.04
CA VAL A 64 11.28 -3.79 -0.03
C VAL A 64 11.79 -5.08 -0.66
N ARG A 65 10.98 -5.73 -1.49
CA ARG A 65 11.38 -6.93 -2.25
C ARG A 65 12.61 -6.67 -3.10
N ASP A 66 12.60 -5.60 -3.88
CA ASP A 66 13.71 -5.27 -4.77
C ASP A 66 14.99 -4.92 -4.01
N ALA A 67 14.88 -4.23 -2.87
CA ALA A 67 16.01 -3.97 -2.00
C ALA A 67 16.61 -5.28 -1.48
N TYR A 68 15.76 -6.25 -1.10
CA TYR A 68 16.19 -7.57 -0.65
C TYR A 68 16.87 -8.37 -1.77
N GLU A 69 16.28 -8.42 -2.96
CA GLU A 69 16.86 -9.10 -4.12
C GLU A 69 18.23 -8.51 -4.52
N ARG A 70 18.35 -7.18 -4.52
CA ARG A 70 19.63 -6.50 -4.78
C ARG A 70 20.70 -6.84 -3.76
N LEU A 71 20.34 -7.08 -2.51
CA LEU A 71 21.26 -7.50 -1.47
C LEU A 71 21.72 -8.94 -1.66
N LEU A 72 20.82 -9.83 -2.06
CA LEU A 72 21.13 -11.23 -2.33
C LEU A 72 22.06 -11.39 -3.56
N THR A 73 21.89 -10.53 -4.58
CA THR A 73 22.70 -10.57 -5.81
C THR A 73 24.04 -9.85 -5.70
N ARG A 74 24.26 -9.06 -4.64
CA ARG A 74 25.51 -8.35 -4.39
C ARG A 74 26.57 -9.18 -3.63
N ASP A 75 26.60 -10.49 -3.81
CA ASP A 75 27.57 -11.40 -3.17
C ASP A 75 29.05 -11.03 -3.38
N ALA A 76 29.36 -10.05 -4.22
CA ALA A 76 30.72 -9.65 -4.55
C ALA A 76 31.28 -8.47 -3.72
N ILE A 77 30.52 -7.87 -2.79
CA ILE A 77 30.94 -6.61 -2.14
C ILE A 77 31.45 -6.80 -0.71
N PHE A 78 31.04 -7.87 -0.02
CA PHE A 78 31.48 -8.09 1.35
C PHE A 78 32.64 -9.08 1.40
N GLN A 79 33.84 -8.59 1.71
CA GLN A 79 35.02 -9.42 1.96
C GLN A 79 35.02 -10.10 3.34
N ASP A 80 34.01 -9.78 4.19
CA ASP A 80 33.89 -10.30 5.56
C ASP A 80 32.48 -10.95 5.75
N GLU A 81 32.47 -12.28 5.82
CA GLU A 81 31.31 -13.12 6.01
C GLU A 81 30.50 -12.78 7.29
N LYS A 82 31.20 -12.31 8.34
CA LYS A 82 30.52 -11.88 9.59
C LYS A 82 29.75 -10.58 9.41
N MET A 83 30.33 -9.63 8.68
CA MET A 83 29.70 -8.34 8.44
C MET A 83 28.52 -8.46 7.50
N GLU A 84 28.61 -9.35 6.53
CA GLU A 84 27.49 -9.72 5.64
C GLU A 84 26.31 -10.31 6.42
N LYS A 85 26.56 -11.25 7.32
CA LYS A 85 25.53 -11.88 8.15
C LYS A 85 24.81 -10.86 9.05
N VAL A 86 25.54 -9.97 9.70
CA VAL A 86 25.01 -8.92 10.57
C VAL A 86 24.16 -7.92 9.76
N MET A 87 24.62 -7.50 8.59
CA MET A 87 23.85 -6.59 7.72
C MET A 87 22.61 -7.25 7.14
N ARG A 88 22.68 -8.51 6.72
CA ARG A 88 21.51 -9.28 6.26
C ARG A 88 20.47 -9.40 7.37
N GLU A 89 20.90 -9.61 8.61
CA GLU A 89 20.01 -9.74 9.78
C GLU A 89 19.40 -8.39 10.17
N GLN A 90 20.16 -7.30 10.19
CA GLN A 90 19.66 -5.95 10.43
C GLN A 90 18.67 -5.49 9.34
N MET A 91 18.94 -5.81 8.07
CA MET A 91 18.05 -5.47 6.98
C MET A 91 16.77 -6.32 6.98
N ARG A 92 16.86 -7.60 7.34
CA ARG A 92 15.69 -8.46 7.53
C ARG A 92 14.72 -7.90 8.57
N HIS A 93 15.25 -7.27 9.63
CA HIS A 93 14.43 -6.56 10.63
C HIS A 93 13.91 -5.20 10.15
N SER A 94 14.62 -4.56 9.21
CA SER A 94 14.21 -3.25 8.66
C SER A 94 13.25 -3.37 7.48
N LEU A 95 13.32 -4.47 6.74
CA LEU A 95 12.51 -4.75 5.57
C LEU A 95 11.32 -5.62 5.99
N ARG A 96 10.20 -4.98 6.25
CA ARG A 96 8.97 -5.68 6.65
C ARG A 96 8.27 -6.21 5.41
N ASP A 97 8.19 -7.52 5.28
CA ASP A 97 7.35 -8.19 4.30
C ASP A 97 5.86 -8.18 4.72
N MET A 98 4.97 -8.66 3.85
CA MET A 98 3.52 -8.67 4.11
C MET A 98 3.18 -9.49 5.36
N SER A 99 3.82 -10.63 5.57
CA SER A 99 3.58 -11.48 6.75
C SER A 99 3.95 -10.77 8.06
N ALA A 100 5.07 -10.04 8.08
CA ALA A 100 5.46 -9.22 9.23
C ALA A 100 4.49 -8.06 9.48
N ILE A 101 4.01 -7.41 8.41
CA ILE A 101 3.00 -6.36 8.50
C ILE A 101 1.72 -6.93 9.12
N ILE A 102 1.19 -8.02 8.57
CA ILE A 102 -0.03 -8.67 9.06
C ILE A 102 0.10 -9.05 10.53
N LYS A 103 1.22 -9.67 10.91
CA LYS A 103 1.46 -10.08 12.30
C LYS A 103 1.43 -8.92 13.28
N ASP A 104 1.98 -7.76 12.90
CA ASP A 104 2.03 -6.58 13.76
C ASP A 104 0.68 -5.88 13.92
N TYR A 105 -0.19 -6.02 12.93
CA TYR A 105 -1.51 -5.38 12.96
C TYR A 105 -2.64 -6.31 13.39
N ARG A 106 -2.39 -7.61 13.52
CA ARG A 106 -3.40 -8.59 13.93
C ARG A 106 -3.77 -8.40 15.39
N MET A 107 -5.06 -8.53 15.69
CA MET A 107 -5.55 -8.61 17.05
C MET A 107 -5.09 -9.93 17.69
N ILE A 108 -4.69 -9.88 18.94
CA ILE A 108 -4.23 -11.05 19.70
C ILE A 108 -5.38 -12.06 19.80
N ASP A 109 -5.07 -13.34 19.60
CA ASP A 109 -6.01 -14.47 19.64
C ASP A 109 -7.18 -14.37 18.64
N CYS A 110 -7.01 -13.62 17.54
CA CYS A 110 -7.99 -13.49 16.48
C CYS A 110 -7.47 -14.11 15.16
N GLU A 111 -8.23 -15.06 14.61
CA GLU A 111 -7.93 -15.70 13.31
C GLU A 111 -8.72 -15.08 12.15
N ASP A 112 -9.73 -14.27 12.47
CA ASP A 112 -10.53 -13.59 11.46
C ASP A 112 -9.69 -12.61 10.63
N PRO A 113 -10.08 -12.32 9.39
CA PRO A 113 -9.39 -11.35 8.55
C PRO A 113 -9.31 -9.98 9.22
N ILE A 114 -8.14 -9.34 9.10
CA ILE A 114 -8.01 -7.93 9.45
C ILE A 114 -8.62 -7.12 8.31
N VAL A 115 -9.45 -6.14 8.62
CA VAL A 115 -10.00 -5.20 7.63
C VAL A 115 -9.52 -3.79 7.94
N ALA A 116 -9.00 -3.11 6.91
CA ALA A 116 -8.74 -1.69 6.96
C ALA A 116 -9.39 -0.99 5.76
N GLU A 117 -10.30 -0.07 6.03
CA GLU A 117 -11.00 0.71 5.03
C GLU A 117 -10.76 2.19 5.26
N TYR A 118 -10.34 2.89 4.20
CA TYR A 118 -10.01 4.31 4.21
C TYR A 118 -10.92 5.05 3.22
N GLU A 119 -11.85 5.82 3.75
CA GLU A 119 -12.57 6.79 2.93
C GLU A 119 -11.77 8.10 2.88
N PHE A 120 -11.69 8.70 1.71
CA PHE A 120 -10.90 9.89 1.49
C PHE A 120 -11.60 10.85 0.52
N ASN A 121 -11.19 12.12 0.57
CA ASN A 121 -11.59 13.13 -0.38
C ASN A 121 -10.34 13.74 -1.04
N ILE A 122 -10.32 13.78 -2.35
CA ILE A 122 -9.26 14.43 -3.13
C ILE A 122 -9.95 15.45 -4.05
N ASN A 123 -9.64 16.72 -3.87
CA ASN A 123 -10.20 17.81 -4.68
C ASN A 123 -11.74 17.81 -4.74
N GLY A 124 -12.39 17.57 -3.62
CA GLY A 124 -13.85 17.53 -3.53
C GLY A 124 -14.50 16.22 -3.99
N ASN A 125 -13.71 15.24 -4.41
CA ASN A 125 -14.19 13.95 -4.89
C ASN A 125 -13.89 12.84 -3.86
N ASN A 126 -14.90 12.05 -3.52
CA ASN A 126 -14.77 10.98 -2.54
C ASN A 126 -14.27 9.68 -3.18
N GLY A 127 -13.43 8.98 -2.45
CA GLY A 127 -12.95 7.65 -2.78
C GLY A 127 -12.96 6.73 -1.56
N CYS A 128 -12.69 5.45 -1.81
CA CYS A 128 -12.57 4.43 -0.77
C CYS A 128 -11.52 3.41 -1.19
N TYR A 129 -10.59 3.14 -0.31
CA TYR A 129 -9.65 2.05 -0.41
C TYR A 129 -9.91 1.07 0.73
N ARG A 130 -10.13 -0.20 0.39
CA ARG A 130 -10.36 -1.28 1.35
C ARG A 130 -9.34 -2.38 1.11
N VAL A 131 -8.77 -2.91 2.17
CA VAL A 131 -7.87 -4.04 2.16
C VAL A 131 -8.21 -5.01 3.29
N GLU A 132 -8.20 -6.31 2.97
CA GLU A 132 -8.44 -7.38 3.92
C GLU A 132 -7.24 -8.33 3.91
N PHE A 133 -6.77 -8.69 5.10
CA PHE A 133 -5.62 -9.55 5.27
C PHE A 133 -6.06 -10.90 5.86
N GLY A 134 -5.66 -11.98 5.21
CA GLY A 134 -5.71 -13.32 5.76
C GLY A 134 -4.59 -13.54 6.77
N GLN A 135 -4.09 -14.77 6.89
CA GLN A 135 -3.05 -15.10 7.85
C GLN A 135 -1.68 -14.53 7.45
N ASP A 136 -1.30 -14.66 6.17
CA ASP A 136 0.03 -14.31 5.68
C ASP A 136 0.02 -13.41 4.41
N GLU A 137 -1.16 -13.13 3.85
CA GLU A 137 -1.30 -12.39 2.60
C GLU A 137 -2.57 -11.55 2.57
N ILE A 138 -2.65 -10.63 1.61
CA ILE A 138 -3.87 -9.89 1.28
C ILE A 138 -4.83 -10.86 0.59
N VAL A 139 -6.07 -10.92 1.09
CA VAL A 139 -7.13 -11.78 0.54
C VAL A 139 -8.19 -11.00 -0.23
N HIS A 140 -8.30 -9.69 0.03
CA HIS A 140 -9.15 -8.80 -0.73
C HIS A 140 -8.54 -7.38 -0.76
N GLU A 141 -8.57 -6.74 -1.90
CA GLU A 141 -8.09 -5.35 -2.06
C GLU A 141 -8.94 -4.63 -3.11
N ARG A 142 -9.50 -3.48 -2.76
CA ARG A 142 -10.43 -2.74 -3.60
C ARG A 142 -10.17 -1.25 -3.52
N LEU A 143 -10.19 -0.59 -4.68
CA LEU A 143 -10.12 0.87 -4.79
C LEU A 143 -11.28 1.39 -5.65
N GLU A 144 -12.03 2.31 -5.09
CA GLU A 144 -13.03 3.10 -5.79
C GLU A 144 -12.68 4.58 -5.69
N TYR A 145 -12.80 5.29 -6.80
CA TYR A 145 -12.63 6.73 -6.85
C TYR A 145 -13.45 7.33 -7.99
N VAL A 146 -13.41 8.63 -8.17
CA VAL A 146 -14.21 9.28 -9.20
C VAL A 146 -13.77 8.92 -10.60
N LEU A 147 -14.73 8.42 -11.38
CA LEU A 147 -14.64 8.18 -12.81
C LEU A 147 -15.74 8.98 -13.51
N ASN A 148 -15.35 9.85 -14.44
CA ASN A 148 -16.32 10.63 -15.23
C ASN A 148 -17.40 11.32 -14.36
N ARG A 149 -16.98 11.97 -13.26
CA ARG A 149 -17.84 12.65 -12.26
C ARG A 149 -18.72 11.72 -11.42
N ARG A 150 -18.50 10.42 -11.47
CA ARG A 150 -19.19 9.42 -10.61
C ARG A 150 -18.15 8.55 -9.94
N ARG A 151 -18.48 8.00 -8.77
CA ARG A 151 -17.66 6.97 -8.12
C ARG A 151 -17.66 5.72 -8.98
N GLY A 152 -16.51 5.19 -9.26
CA GLY A 152 -16.30 4.02 -10.08
C GLY A 152 -15.17 3.16 -9.58
N LEU A 153 -15.18 1.88 -9.96
CA LEU A 153 -14.18 0.90 -9.57
C LEU A 153 -12.89 1.11 -10.35
N TYR A 154 -11.77 1.21 -9.65
CA TYR A 154 -10.42 1.21 -10.21
C TYR A 154 -9.88 -0.21 -10.30
N PHE A 155 -10.01 -0.95 -9.20
CA PHE A 155 -9.69 -2.37 -9.15
C PHE A 155 -10.42 -3.06 -8.01
N ASP A 156 -10.58 -4.39 -8.14
CA ASP A 156 -11.12 -5.30 -7.14
C ASP A 156 -10.40 -6.63 -7.28
N CYS A 157 -9.62 -6.99 -6.28
CA CYS A 157 -8.76 -8.17 -6.28
C CYS A 157 -9.15 -9.08 -5.13
N SER A 158 -9.41 -10.34 -5.42
CA SER A 158 -9.76 -11.36 -4.44
C SER A 158 -9.32 -12.74 -4.91
N SER A 159 -9.62 -13.78 -4.13
CA SER A 159 -9.43 -15.18 -4.55
C SER A 159 -10.15 -15.52 -5.85
N ASP A 160 -11.24 -14.82 -6.17
CA ASP A 160 -12.02 -15.04 -7.38
C ASP A 160 -11.36 -14.45 -8.64
N GLY A 161 -10.39 -13.57 -8.45
CA GLY A 161 -9.62 -12.98 -9.54
C GLY A 161 -9.18 -11.55 -9.31
N ILE A 162 -8.40 -11.04 -10.27
CA ILE A 162 -7.86 -9.69 -10.29
C ILE A 162 -8.61 -8.90 -11.36
N LEU A 163 -9.54 -8.05 -10.93
CA LEU A 163 -10.28 -7.13 -11.79
C LEU A 163 -9.61 -5.76 -11.74
N ILE A 164 -9.08 -5.31 -12.86
CA ILE A 164 -8.49 -3.98 -13.02
C ILE A 164 -9.27 -3.23 -14.10
N ASN A 165 -9.67 -2.00 -13.82
CA ASN A 165 -10.35 -1.16 -14.80
C ASN A 165 -9.36 -0.64 -15.83
N ASP A 166 -9.35 -1.25 -16.99
CA ASP A 166 -8.41 -0.99 -18.08
C ASP A 166 -8.40 0.48 -18.50
N THR A 167 -9.57 1.07 -18.63
CA THR A 167 -9.72 2.47 -19.08
C THR A 167 -9.07 3.45 -18.11
N VAL A 168 -9.14 3.15 -16.80
CA VAL A 168 -8.63 4.04 -15.75
C VAL A 168 -7.13 3.89 -15.59
N ILE A 169 -6.68 2.65 -15.45
CA ILE A 169 -5.26 2.35 -15.19
C ILE A 169 -4.40 2.63 -16.42
N GLN A 170 -4.92 2.36 -17.61
CA GLN A 170 -4.24 2.67 -18.86
C GLN A 170 -3.98 4.19 -18.99
N GLY A 171 -5.00 5.03 -18.76
CA GLY A 171 -4.91 6.50 -18.74
C GLY A 171 -3.83 7.09 -19.66
N THR A 172 -2.92 7.85 -19.07
CA THR A 172 -1.75 8.45 -19.75
C THR A 172 -0.55 7.49 -19.90
N ASN A 173 -0.57 6.34 -19.20
CA ASN A 173 0.58 5.42 -19.15
C ASN A 173 0.65 4.43 -20.32
N GLY A 174 -0.42 4.33 -21.13
CA GLY A 174 -0.45 3.49 -22.31
C GLY A 174 -0.83 2.02 -22.08
N LYS A 175 -0.95 1.26 -23.18
CA LYS A 175 -1.39 -0.15 -23.14
C LYS A 175 -0.34 -1.07 -22.51
N ASP A 176 0.93 -0.83 -22.79
CA ASP A 176 2.03 -1.66 -22.28
C ASP A 176 2.11 -1.60 -20.74
N PHE A 177 1.85 -0.43 -20.16
CA PHE A 177 1.77 -0.29 -18.71
C PHE A 177 0.70 -1.20 -18.09
N LEU A 178 -0.48 -1.25 -18.73
CA LEU A 178 -1.56 -2.10 -18.22
C LEU A 178 -1.21 -3.60 -18.32
N VAL A 179 -0.51 -4.02 -19.37
CA VAL A 179 -0.06 -5.41 -19.53
C VAL A 179 0.94 -5.74 -18.43
N ASP A 180 1.95 -4.89 -18.21
CA ASP A 180 2.96 -5.09 -17.17
C ASP A 180 2.32 -5.18 -15.78
N VAL A 181 1.41 -4.24 -15.46
CA VAL A 181 0.66 -4.27 -14.17
C VAL A 181 -0.12 -5.58 -14.01
N LYS A 182 -0.82 -6.06 -15.05
CA LYS A 182 -1.60 -7.30 -14.97
C LYS A 182 -0.70 -8.53 -14.80
N GLU A 183 0.44 -8.59 -15.46
CA GLU A 183 1.40 -9.69 -15.32
C GLU A 183 2.05 -9.69 -13.94
N THR A 184 2.48 -8.52 -13.48
CA THR A 184 3.07 -8.36 -12.15
C THR A 184 2.06 -8.67 -11.05
N ALA A 185 0.82 -8.22 -11.19
CA ALA A 185 -0.25 -8.51 -10.23
C ALA A 185 -0.55 -10.02 -10.14
N LYS A 186 -0.63 -10.74 -11.26
CA LYS A 186 -0.83 -12.20 -11.25
C LYS A 186 0.25 -12.95 -10.47
N ARG A 187 1.47 -12.41 -10.44
CA ARG A 187 2.62 -13.05 -9.79
C ARG A 187 2.77 -12.69 -8.32
N TYR A 188 2.44 -11.45 -7.97
CA TYR A 188 2.86 -10.85 -6.71
C TYR A 188 1.72 -10.35 -5.83
N TRP A 189 0.50 -10.15 -6.36
CA TRP A 189 -0.63 -9.74 -5.54
C TRP A 189 -0.91 -10.77 -4.43
N GLY A 190 -1.35 -10.30 -3.28
CA GLY A 190 -1.48 -11.06 -2.06
C GLY A 190 -0.26 -10.88 -1.14
N LYS A 191 0.94 -11.13 -1.65
CA LYS A 191 2.20 -10.84 -0.96
C LYS A 191 2.60 -9.37 -1.05
N HIS A 192 2.07 -8.67 -2.03
CA HIS A 192 2.19 -7.23 -2.23
C HIS A 192 0.83 -6.64 -2.56
N SER A 193 0.57 -5.40 -2.12
CA SER A 193 -0.67 -4.72 -2.49
C SER A 193 -0.66 -4.34 -3.97
N LEU A 194 -1.83 -4.24 -4.58
CA LEU A 194 -1.94 -3.74 -5.96
C LEU A 194 -1.49 -2.28 -6.06
N LEU A 195 -1.67 -1.49 -4.99
CA LEU A 195 -1.12 -0.13 -4.92
C LEU A 195 0.40 -0.13 -5.04
N ALA A 196 1.11 -1.05 -4.35
CA ALA A 196 2.57 -1.16 -4.46
C ALA A 196 2.99 -1.58 -5.87
N ILE A 197 2.26 -2.50 -6.49
CA ILE A 197 2.52 -2.96 -7.86
C ILE A 197 2.34 -1.82 -8.87
N LEU A 198 1.25 -1.06 -8.76
CA LEU A 198 1.02 0.11 -9.61
C LEU A 198 2.14 1.15 -9.48
N LEU A 199 2.54 1.48 -8.26
CA LEU A 199 3.62 2.44 -8.01
C LEU A 199 4.98 1.92 -8.52
N TYR A 200 5.23 0.63 -8.39
CA TYR A 200 6.45 0.00 -8.89
C TYR A 200 6.56 0.12 -10.41
N GLU A 201 5.54 -0.28 -11.15
CA GLU A 201 5.50 -0.20 -12.62
C GLU A 201 5.56 1.25 -13.14
N MET A 202 4.98 2.21 -12.39
CA MET A 202 5.10 3.63 -12.70
C MET A 202 6.53 4.15 -12.56
N LYS A 203 7.26 3.73 -11.52
CA LYS A 203 8.66 4.13 -11.29
C LYS A 203 9.59 3.56 -12.37
N ASP A 204 9.40 2.31 -12.74
CA ASP A 204 10.25 1.64 -13.73
C ASP A 204 10.17 2.35 -15.08
N LYS A 205 8.99 2.71 -15.54
CA LYS A 205 8.80 3.49 -16.77
C LYS A 205 9.37 4.91 -16.71
N SER A 206 9.30 5.58 -15.56
CA SER A 206 9.89 6.90 -15.40
C SER A 206 11.42 6.84 -15.45
N ASN A 207 12.02 5.81 -14.87
CA ASN A 207 13.47 5.57 -14.94
C ASN A 207 13.93 5.21 -16.35
N ALA A 208 13.16 4.41 -17.09
CA ALA A 208 13.45 4.11 -18.49
C ALA A 208 13.45 5.39 -19.36
N CYS A 209 12.48 6.28 -19.14
CA CYS A 209 12.41 7.56 -19.85
C CYS A 209 13.63 8.46 -19.58
N LEU A 210 14.14 8.49 -18.34
CA LEU A 210 15.33 9.26 -17.97
C LEU A 210 16.61 8.68 -18.62
N LEU A 211 16.70 7.37 -18.78
CA LEU A 211 17.84 6.72 -19.45
C LEU A 211 17.90 7.02 -20.96
N TYR A 212 16.73 7.19 -21.61
CA TYR A 212 16.65 7.55 -23.04
C TYR A 212 16.85 9.04 -23.30
N THR A 213 16.72 9.90 -22.30
CA THR A 213 16.88 11.36 -22.46
C THR A 213 18.27 11.89 -22.08
N SER A 214 19.20 11.02 -21.67
CA SER A 214 20.60 11.43 -21.49
C SER A 214 21.18 11.72 -22.88
N PRO A 215 21.60 12.97 -23.20
CA PRO A 215 22.27 13.24 -24.45
C PRO A 215 23.58 12.46 -24.46
N SER A 216 23.76 11.63 -25.48
CA SER A 216 25.04 10.99 -25.76
C SER A 216 26.10 12.10 -25.87
N PRO A 217 27.24 12.01 -25.19
CA PRO A 217 28.32 12.92 -25.43
C PRO A 217 28.85 12.63 -26.82
N ARG A 218 28.47 13.46 -27.77
CA ARG A 218 29.12 13.52 -29.07
C ARG A 218 29.85 14.84 -29.14
N ASP A 219 31.17 14.66 -29.24
CA ASP A 219 32.20 15.56 -29.79
C ASP A 219 32.45 16.87 -29.06
#